data_f032522e91e6d83dc53cf5d52909d53f
#
_entry.id   f032522e91e6d83dc53cf5d52909d53f
#
_cell.length_a   1.000
_cell.length_b   1.000
_cell.length_c   1.000
_cell.angle_alpha   90.00
_cell.angle_beta   90.00
_cell.angle_gamma   90.00
#
_symmetry.space_group_name_H-M   'P 1'
#
loop_
_entity.id
_entity.type
_entity.pdbx_description
1 polymer ?
#
loop_
_entity_poly.entity_id
_entity_poly.type
_entity_poly.pdbx_seq_one_letter_code
_entity_poly.pdbx_strand_id
1 'polypeptide(L)'
;MRRSTVFAMRHPAVLVAWATAAAVIIVDQVTKAWAVAALEGQPDRQIIGDLLRLSFVRNPGAAFGLGGGATIVFSLVAIAVAVVLVRMSTRLVSMWWAVALGLMLGGALGNFIDRLFREPGALQGHVVDFLRLPNFPVFNVADMSLTVAAIM
;
A
#
# COMPACT_ATOMS: atom_id res chain seq x y z
N MET A 1 19.70 25.50 36.05
CA MET A 1 18.73 25.45 34.94
C MET A 1 18.55 23.98 34.55
N ARG A 2 17.49 23.32 35.09
CA ARG A 2 17.14 21.94 34.71
C ARG A 2 16.39 22.02 33.41
N ARG A 3 16.97 21.53 32.30
CA ARG A 3 16.20 21.20 31.10
C ARG A 3 15.37 19.97 31.44
N SER A 4 14.10 20.18 31.75
CA SER A 4 13.10 19.14 31.77
C SER A 4 13.01 18.60 30.36
N THR A 5 13.56 17.43 30.13
CA THR A 5 13.25 16.57 28.98
C THR A 5 11.80 16.18 29.16
N VAL A 6 10.89 17.03 28.72
CA VAL A 6 9.49 16.66 28.50
C VAL A 6 9.54 15.61 27.39
N PHE A 7 9.39 14.37 27.79
CA PHE A 7 8.99 13.29 26.89
C PHE A 7 7.70 13.77 26.26
N ALA A 8 7.80 14.32 25.05
CA ALA A 8 6.64 14.80 24.31
C ALA A 8 5.73 13.58 24.17
N MET A 9 4.65 13.56 24.97
CA MET A 9 3.60 12.55 24.84
C MET A 9 3.14 12.62 23.39
N ARG A 10 3.43 11.58 22.63
CA ARG A 10 3.05 11.54 21.22
C ARG A 10 1.55 11.71 21.14
N HIS A 11 1.11 12.74 20.44
CA HIS A 11 -0.32 13.02 20.29
C HIS A 11 -1.04 11.75 19.84
N PRO A 12 -2.19 11.37 20.40
CA PRO A 12 -2.88 10.11 20.06
C PRO A 12 -3.13 9.95 18.55
N ALA A 13 -3.29 11.04 17.82
CA ALA A 13 -3.38 11.01 16.36
C ALA A 13 -2.13 10.39 15.68
N VAL A 14 -0.93 10.63 16.23
CA VAL A 14 0.30 10.02 15.71
C VAL A 14 0.26 8.49 15.86
N LEU A 15 -0.18 8.02 17.01
CA LEU A 15 -0.33 6.58 17.27
C LEU A 15 -1.38 5.95 16.35
N VAL A 16 -2.50 6.63 16.14
CA VAL A 16 -3.56 6.19 15.21
C VAL A 16 -3.02 6.09 13.80
N ALA A 17 -2.28 7.07 13.31
CA ALA A 17 -1.70 7.03 11.97
C ALA A 17 -0.77 5.81 11.79
N TRP A 18 0.11 5.56 12.74
CA TRP A 18 1.02 4.42 12.66
C TRP A 18 0.32 3.08 12.83
N ALA A 19 -0.67 2.99 13.71
CA ALA A 19 -1.48 1.78 13.87
C ALA A 19 -2.28 1.46 12.60
N THR A 20 -2.88 2.48 11.98
CA THR A 20 -3.59 2.33 10.69
C THR A 20 -2.64 1.88 9.59
N ALA A 21 -1.47 2.50 9.46
CA ALA A 21 -0.47 2.10 8.47
C ALA A 21 -0.03 0.64 8.67
N ALA A 22 0.27 0.25 9.90
CA ALA A 22 0.66 -1.12 10.24
C ALA A 22 -0.46 -2.13 9.90
N ALA A 23 -1.71 -1.81 10.25
CA ALA A 23 -2.86 -2.66 9.94
C ALA A 23 -3.03 -2.85 8.41
N VAL A 24 -2.92 -1.78 7.63
CA VAL A 24 -2.99 -1.85 6.16
C VAL A 24 -1.88 -2.73 5.61
N ILE A 25 -0.63 -2.53 6.04
CA ILE A 25 0.51 -3.33 5.57
C ILE A 25 0.29 -4.82 5.88
N ILE A 26 -0.15 -5.14 7.09
CA ILE A 26 -0.39 -6.52 7.50
C ILE A 26 -1.48 -7.15 6.64
N VAL A 27 -2.63 -6.50 6.51
CA VAL A 27 -3.75 -7.02 5.71
C VAL A 27 -3.35 -7.15 4.23
N ASP A 28 -2.67 -6.16 3.68
CA ASP A 28 -2.19 -6.19 2.30
C ASP A 28 -1.23 -7.36 2.06
N GLN A 29 -0.20 -7.53 2.88
CA GLN A 29 0.79 -8.58 2.69
C GLN A 29 0.22 -9.98 2.95
N VAL A 30 -0.68 -10.14 3.93
CA VAL A 30 -1.36 -11.42 4.19
C VAL A 30 -2.26 -11.80 3.02
N THR A 31 -3.06 -10.87 2.52
CA THR A 31 -3.95 -11.14 1.37
C THR A 31 -3.16 -11.40 0.08
N LYS A 32 -2.05 -10.72 -0.14
CA LYS A 32 -1.15 -10.98 -1.27
C LYS A 32 -0.46 -12.34 -1.17
N ALA A 33 -0.01 -12.73 0.03
CA ALA A 33 0.56 -14.06 0.24
C ALA A 33 -0.47 -15.17 -0.02
N TRP A 34 -1.70 -14.97 0.46
CA TRP A 34 -2.82 -15.87 0.15
C TRP A 34 -3.11 -15.90 -1.37
N ALA A 35 -3.14 -14.76 -2.05
CA ALA A 35 -3.40 -14.71 -3.48
C ALA A 35 -2.32 -15.45 -4.29
N VAL A 36 -1.05 -15.34 -3.93
CA VAL A 36 0.04 -16.12 -4.53
C VAL A 36 -0.21 -17.63 -4.34
N ALA A 37 -0.56 -18.05 -3.13
CA ALA A 37 -0.74 -19.48 -2.83
C ALA A 37 -2.01 -20.08 -3.47
N ALA A 38 -3.09 -19.28 -3.60
CA ALA A 38 -4.40 -19.80 -3.99
C ALA A 38 -4.81 -19.48 -5.43
N LEU A 39 -4.25 -18.45 -6.04
CA LEU A 39 -4.70 -17.94 -7.35
C LEU A 39 -3.63 -18.01 -8.44
N GLU A 40 -2.34 -18.10 -8.11
CA GLU A 40 -1.29 -18.14 -9.13
C GLU A 40 -1.44 -19.41 -10.00
N GLY A 41 -1.48 -19.21 -11.32
CA GLY A 41 -1.71 -20.30 -12.27
C GLY A 41 -3.14 -20.84 -12.33
N GLN A 42 -4.08 -20.24 -11.61
CA GLN A 42 -5.49 -20.62 -11.62
C GLN A 42 -6.32 -19.70 -12.52
N PRO A 43 -7.41 -20.19 -13.10
CA PRO A 43 -8.36 -19.33 -13.82
C PRO A 43 -9.06 -18.34 -12.88
N ASP A 44 -9.51 -17.22 -13.45
CA ASP A 44 -10.30 -16.23 -12.71
C ASP A 44 -11.49 -16.86 -12.01
N ARG A 45 -11.76 -16.46 -10.77
CA ARG A 45 -12.89 -16.93 -9.97
C ARG A 45 -13.90 -15.80 -9.76
N GLN A 46 -15.15 -16.03 -10.09
CA GLN A 46 -16.25 -15.11 -9.81
C GLN A 46 -16.58 -15.14 -8.32
N ILE A 47 -16.68 -13.95 -7.70
CA ILE A 47 -17.13 -13.78 -6.32
C ILE A 47 -18.55 -13.18 -6.29
N ILE A 48 -18.77 -12.10 -7.04
CA ILE A 48 -20.09 -11.45 -7.17
C ILE A 48 -20.40 -11.35 -8.67
N GLY A 49 -20.89 -12.44 -9.25
CA GLY A 49 -21.20 -12.50 -10.68
C GLY A 49 -20.06 -11.96 -11.53
N ASP A 50 -20.39 -11.06 -12.46
CA ASP A 50 -19.39 -10.40 -13.31
C ASP A 50 -18.81 -9.11 -12.67
N LEU A 51 -19.35 -8.68 -11.52
CA LEU A 51 -18.93 -7.43 -10.89
C LEU A 51 -17.58 -7.56 -10.18
N LEU A 52 -17.35 -8.66 -9.44
CA LEU A 52 -16.12 -8.86 -8.69
C LEU A 52 -15.55 -10.25 -8.95
N ARG A 53 -14.33 -10.29 -9.41
CA ARG A 53 -13.58 -11.53 -9.66
C ARG A 53 -12.24 -11.52 -8.93
N LEU A 54 -11.74 -12.70 -8.61
CA LEU A 54 -10.35 -12.92 -8.23
C LEU A 54 -9.56 -13.28 -9.49
N SER A 55 -8.54 -12.48 -9.79
CA SER A 55 -7.70 -12.62 -10.98
C SER A 55 -6.27 -12.31 -10.60
N PHE A 56 -5.37 -13.28 -10.72
CA PHE A 56 -3.98 -13.10 -10.27
C PHE A 56 -3.13 -12.40 -11.32
N VAL A 57 -2.47 -11.31 -10.93
CA VAL A 57 -1.55 -10.55 -11.79
C VAL A 57 -0.28 -10.17 -11.02
N ARG A 58 0.88 -10.42 -11.61
CA ARG A 58 2.16 -9.84 -11.17
C ARG A 58 2.41 -8.56 -11.96
N ASN A 59 2.17 -7.40 -11.33
CA ASN A 59 2.18 -6.10 -11.98
C ASN A 59 3.56 -5.41 -11.87
N PRO A 60 4.33 -5.32 -12.96
CA PRO A 60 5.60 -4.58 -12.97
C PRO A 60 5.45 -3.06 -13.04
N GLY A 61 4.24 -2.52 -12.91
CA GLY A 61 3.93 -1.12 -13.18
C GLY A 61 3.42 -0.89 -14.61
N ALA A 62 2.88 -1.95 -15.24
CA ALA A 62 2.47 -1.98 -16.65
C ALA A 62 1.32 -1.04 -17.02
N ALA A 63 0.62 -0.45 -16.05
CA ALA A 63 -0.50 0.48 -16.30
C ALA A 63 -0.12 1.65 -17.24
N PHE A 64 1.18 1.90 -17.44
CA PHE A 64 1.69 2.99 -18.28
C PHE A 64 2.50 2.50 -19.50
N GLY A 65 2.59 1.19 -19.76
CA GLY A 65 3.29 0.66 -20.96
C GLY A 65 4.80 0.91 -21.02
N LEU A 66 5.44 1.33 -19.91
CA LEU A 66 6.80 1.88 -19.90
C LEU A 66 7.92 0.84 -19.66
N GLY A 67 7.62 -0.45 -19.66
CA GLY A 67 8.64 -1.50 -19.48
C GLY A 67 9.35 -1.51 -18.12
N GLY A 68 10.38 -2.33 -17.95
CA GLY A 68 11.05 -2.57 -16.65
C GLY A 68 11.68 -1.36 -15.97
N GLY A 69 12.04 -0.31 -16.71
CA GLY A 69 12.59 0.93 -16.13
C GLY A 69 11.57 1.73 -15.30
N ALA A 70 10.29 1.61 -15.62
CA ALA A 70 9.21 2.29 -14.90
C ALA A 70 9.06 1.79 -13.45
N THR A 71 9.33 0.51 -13.20
CA THR A 71 9.19 -0.08 -11.86
C THR A 71 10.13 0.60 -10.85
N ILE A 72 11.36 0.89 -11.23
CA ILE A 72 12.32 1.62 -10.38
C ILE A 72 11.81 3.02 -10.08
N VAL A 73 11.30 3.74 -11.10
CA VAL A 73 10.76 5.08 -10.91
C VAL A 73 9.59 5.06 -9.93
N PHE A 74 8.66 4.11 -10.06
CA PHE A 74 7.55 3.96 -9.10
C PHE A 74 8.03 3.63 -7.68
N SER A 75 9.08 2.82 -7.55
CA SER A 75 9.68 2.52 -6.26
C SER A 75 10.30 3.75 -5.62
N LEU A 76 11.02 4.57 -6.38
CA LEU A 76 11.61 5.82 -5.89
C LEU A 76 10.53 6.85 -5.50
N VAL A 77 9.46 6.95 -6.29
CA VAL A 77 8.30 7.80 -5.95
C VAL A 77 7.63 7.31 -4.66
N ALA A 78 7.45 6.00 -4.50
CA ALA A 78 6.87 5.44 -3.27
C ALA A 78 7.73 5.75 -2.04
N ILE A 79 9.06 5.68 -2.16
CA ILE A 79 9.99 6.08 -1.08
C ILE A 79 9.83 7.57 -0.75
N ALA A 80 9.83 8.44 -1.76
CA ALA A 80 9.69 9.88 -1.56
C ALA A 80 8.36 10.22 -0.86
N VAL A 81 7.26 9.63 -1.32
CA VAL A 81 5.93 9.77 -0.70
C VAL A 81 5.96 9.27 0.75
N ALA A 82 6.52 8.08 1.01
CA ALA A 82 6.61 7.53 2.36
C ALA A 82 7.40 8.45 3.30
N VAL A 83 8.53 9.02 2.85
CA VAL A 83 9.32 9.97 3.65
C VAL A 83 8.52 11.23 4.00
N VAL A 84 7.78 11.78 3.03
CA VAL A 84 6.91 12.95 3.25
C VAL A 84 5.82 12.61 4.27
N LEU A 85 5.12 11.49 4.10
CA LEU A 85 4.04 11.06 4.98
C LEU A 85 4.54 10.78 6.42
N VAL A 86 5.70 10.16 6.56
CA VAL A 86 6.34 9.95 7.87
C VAL A 86 6.63 11.28 8.55
N ARG A 87 7.16 12.26 7.83
CA ARG A 87 7.40 13.61 8.39
C ARG A 87 6.11 14.32 8.78
N MET A 88 5.08 14.22 7.96
CA MET A 88 3.76 14.79 8.26
C MET A 88 3.11 14.12 9.48
N SER A 89 3.23 12.81 9.61
CA SER A 89 2.63 12.04 10.71
C SER A 89 3.09 12.49 12.08
N THR A 90 4.30 13.01 12.21
CA THR A 90 4.88 13.46 13.50
C THR A 90 4.23 14.74 14.04
N ARG A 91 3.48 15.46 13.22
CA ARG A 91 2.84 16.76 13.57
C ARG A 91 1.31 16.66 13.59
N LEU A 92 0.76 15.46 13.53
CA LEU A 92 -0.68 15.23 13.49
C LEU A 92 -1.35 15.57 14.82
N VAL A 93 -2.45 16.32 14.73
CA VAL A 93 -3.34 16.64 15.85
C VAL A 93 -4.79 16.20 15.58
N SER A 94 -5.17 15.97 14.34
CA SER A 94 -6.50 15.56 13.92
C SER A 94 -6.56 14.04 13.70
N MET A 95 -7.57 13.39 14.28
CA MET A 95 -7.81 11.95 14.11
C MET A 95 -8.21 11.60 12.67
N TRP A 96 -8.98 12.46 12.01
CA TRP A 96 -9.37 12.27 10.60
C TRP A 96 -8.13 12.20 9.70
N TRP A 97 -7.25 13.20 9.82
CA TRP A 97 -6.00 13.21 9.07
C TRP A 97 -5.04 12.08 9.46
N ALA A 98 -5.10 11.62 10.71
CA ALA A 98 -4.32 10.49 11.17
C ALA A 98 -4.69 9.20 10.45
N VAL A 99 -6.00 8.93 10.31
CA VAL A 99 -6.48 7.76 9.55
C VAL A 99 -6.14 7.89 8.08
N ALA A 100 -6.42 9.04 7.45
CA ALA A 100 -6.11 9.26 6.03
C ALA A 100 -4.61 9.08 5.72
N LEU A 101 -3.73 9.70 6.50
CA LEU A 101 -2.28 9.55 6.32
C LEU A 101 -1.80 8.14 6.64
N GLY A 102 -2.40 7.46 7.63
CA GLY A 102 -2.13 6.07 7.93
C GLY A 102 -2.48 5.12 6.78
N LEU A 103 -3.66 5.30 6.19
CA LEU A 103 -4.10 4.55 5.00
C LEU A 103 -3.15 4.78 3.81
N MET A 104 -2.78 6.04 3.58
CA MET A 104 -1.89 6.41 2.48
C MET A 104 -0.49 5.84 2.67
N LEU A 105 0.07 5.95 3.87
CA LEU A 105 1.39 5.41 4.20
C LEU A 105 1.39 3.88 4.12
N GLY A 106 0.36 3.23 4.68
CA GLY A 106 0.21 1.77 4.64
C GLY A 106 0.11 1.23 3.22
N GLY A 107 -0.71 1.86 2.37
CA GLY A 107 -0.84 1.47 0.96
C GLY A 107 0.44 1.69 0.15
N ALA A 108 1.08 2.84 0.32
CA ALA A 108 2.36 3.11 -0.35
C ALA A 108 3.44 2.10 0.06
N LEU A 109 3.57 1.81 1.35
CA LEU A 109 4.54 0.85 1.86
C LEU A 109 4.17 -0.59 1.50
N GLY A 110 2.90 -0.97 1.48
CA GLY A 110 2.46 -2.30 1.06
C GLY A 110 2.91 -2.64 -0.37
N ASN A 111 2.67 -1.75 -1.31
CA ASN A 111 3.13 -1.90 -2.69
C ASN A 111 4.67 -1.74 -2.82
N PHE A 112 5.30 -0.94 -1.98
CA PHE A 112 6.76 -0.81 -1.95
C PHE A 112 7.46 -2.08 -1.46
N ILE A 113 6.91 -2.75 -0.44
CA ILE A 113 7.42 -4.05 0.05
C ILE A 113 7.48 -5.08 -1.08
N ASP A 114 6.43 -5.16 -1.90
CA ASP A 114 6.44 -6.05 -3.06
C ASP A 114 7.58 -5.72 -4.03
N ARG A 115 7.77 -4.43 -4.35
CA ARG A 115 8.84 -4.00 -5.26
C ARG A 115 10.24 -4.25 -4.72
N LEU A 116 10.39 -4.25 -3.40
CA LEU A 116 11.68 -4.47 -2.75
C LEU A 116 12.03 -5.97 -2.65
N PHE A 117 11.04 -6.82 -2.31
CA PHE A 117 11.31 -8.20 -1.90
C PHE A 117 10.78 -9.28 -2.85
N ARG A 118 9.79 -9.00 -3.72
CA ARG A 118 9.32 -9.96 -4.70
C ARG A 118 10.22 -9.95 -5.94
N GLU A 119 10.17 -11.03 -6.71
CA GLU A 119 10.94 -11.14 -7.94
C GLU A 119 10.58 -10.04 -8.96
N PRO A 120 11.59 -9.54 -9.68
CA PRO A 120 13.03 -9.87 -9.62
C PRO A 120 13.80 -9.22 -8.47
N GLY A 121 13.15 -8.53 -7.53
CA GLY A 121 13.75 -7.89 -6.36
C GLY A 121 14.42 -6.54 -6.66
N ALA A 122 15.16 -6.01 -5.67
CA ALA A 122 15.97 -4.80 -5.81
C ALA A 122 15.23 -3.58 -6.42
N LEU A 123 14.04 -3.26 -5.89
CA LEU A 123 13.14 -2.18 -6.34
C LEU A 123 12.43 -2.44 -7.69
N GLN A 124 12.61 -3.60 -8.29
CA GLN A 124 11.99 -4.01 -9.54
C GLN A 124 10.92 -5.10 -9.37
N GLY A 125 10.68 -5.53 -8.13
CA GLY A 125 9.70 -6.56 -7.81
C GLY A 125 8.31 -6.20 -8.30
N HIS A 126 7.56 -7.22 -8.73
CA HIS A 126 6.22 -7.05 -9.24
C HIS A 126 5.21 -7.02 -8.09
N VAL A 127 4.30 -6.04 -8.12
CA VAL A 127 3.20 -5.96 -7.17
C VAL A 127 2.20 -7.07 -7.46
N VAL A 128 1.72 -7.73 -6.41
CA VAL A 128 0.66 -8.74 -6.53
C VAL A 128 -0.70 -8.06 -6.48
N ASP A 129 -1.44 -8.15 -7.59
CA ASP A 129 -2.81 -7.67 -7.73
C ASP A 129 -3.74 -8.87 -7.92
N PHE A 130 -4.94 -8.82 -7.31
CA PHE A 130 -5.83 -9.98 -7.33
C PHE A 130 -7.33 -9.67 -7.31
N LEU A 131 -7.74 -8.42 -7.18
CA LEU A 131 -9.13 -7.98 -7.24
C LEU A 131 -9.41 -7.37 -8.61
N ARG A 132 -10.45 -7.86 -9.30
CA ARG A 132 -10.81 -7.39 -10.64
C ARG A 132 -12.25 -6.91 -10.69
N LEU A 133 -12.44 -5.68 -11.15
CA LEU A 133 -13.73 -5.10 -11.53
C LEU A 133 -13.83 -4.98 -13.06
N PRO A 134 -15.05 -4.91 -13.64
CA PRO A 134 -15.23 -4.67 -15.07
C PRO A 134 -14.57 -3.36 -15.50
N ASN A 135 -13.85 -3.40 -16.60
CA ASN A 135 -13.19 -2.22 -17.19
C ASN A 135 -12.26 -1.45 -16.23
N PHE A 136 -11.75 -2.10 -15.21
CA PHE A 136 -10.81 -1.53 -14.24
C PHE A 136 -9.55 -2.41 -14.15
N PRO A 137 -8.36 -1.82 -13.97
CA PRO A 137 -7.15 -2.59 -13.72
C PRO A 137 -7.31 -3.51 -12.51
N VAL A 138 -6.64 -4.66 -12.52
CA VAL A 138 -6.59 -5.52 -11.33
C VAL A 138 -5.85 -4.78 -10.23
N PHE A 139 -6.32 -4.85 -9.00
CA PHE A 139 -5.83 -4.08 -7.86
C PHE A 139 -5.75 -4.94 -6.59
N ASN A 140 -5.26 -4.35 -5.51
CA ASN A 140 -5.03 -5.02 -4.23
C ASN A 140 -5.51 -4.16 -3.04
N VAL A 141 -5.28 -4.63 -1.80
CA VAL A 141 -5.69 -3.92 -0.58
C VAL A 141 -4.94 -2.59 -0.40
N ALA A 142 -3.65 -2.54 -0.78
CA ALA A 142 -2.88 -1.29 -0.72
C ALA A 142 -3.50 -0.21 -1.62
N ASP A 143 -3.92 -0.56 -2.84
CA ASP A 143 -4.56 0.37 -3.77
C ASP A 143 -5.92 0.85 -3.24
N MET A 144 -6.70 -0.04 -2.62
CA MET A 144 -7.95 0.32 -1.94
C MET A 144 -7.71 1.35 -0.84
N SER A 145 -6.67 1.15 -0.02
CA SER A 145 -6.35 2.06 1.07
C SER A 145 -5.89 3.44 0.55
N LEU A 146 -5.11 3.47 -0.54
CA LEU A 146 -4.73 4.72 -1.21
C LEU A 146 -5.95 5.46 -1.76
N THR A 147 -6.87 4.73 -2.37
CA THR A 147 -8.11 5.31 -2.93
C THR A 147 -8.99 5.89 -1.83
N VAL A 148 -9.22 5.15 -0.73
CA VAL A 148 -9.99 5.63 0.42
C VAL A 148 -9.34 6.88 1.03
N ALA A 149 -8.03 6.86 1.23
CA ALA A 149 -7.28 8.01 1.76
C ALA A 149 -7.40 9.26 0.87
N ALA A 150 -7.45 9.10 -0.45
CA ALA A 150 -7.59 10.20 -1.38
C ALA A 150 -9.00 10.83 -1.39
N ILE A 151 -10.01 10.08 -0.95
CA ILE A 151 -11.41 10.56 -0.87
C ILE A 151 -11.67 11.24 0.48
N MET A 152 -10.87 10.91 1.53
CA MET A 152 -11.00 11.47 2.89
C MET A 152 -10.50 12.91 2.97
#